data_942cf4e949635052f999d1ed0f57a580
#
_entry.id   942cf4e949635052f999d1ed0f57a580
#
_cell.length_a   1.000
_cell.length_b   1.000
_cell.length_c   1.000
_cell.angle_alpha   90.00
_cell.angle_beta   90.00
_cell.angle_gamma   90.00
#
_symmetry.space_group_name_H-M   'P 1'
#
loop_
_entity.id
_entity.type
_entity.pdbx_description
1 polymer ?
#
loop_
_entity_poly.entity_id
_entity_poly.type
_entity_poly.pdbx_seq_one_letter_code
_entity_poly.pdbx_strand_id
1 'polypeptide(L)'
;MAYGEHADDKKLKDSWHQFCDQLKASGDKVFKDANPASGLQRADGFRFLTQNLGQAFDLALETKDPAYPQIHPFVTPTRKLGGDVADFTYRQAWIDGRHSYKITGRKGTARWFNLTVQSSRPETIPGTDWPSLHEPFGDIPECNIFGTQIKADSDGNFELYIGGEERAENWLPTTANSRKLFIREAFDDWGETPTTLSIEAIDMVEPRPRPSPDRMINAMQWAGEFLQGAMTDWPEHSWKYSGGICNPELLNQFPADKAADSADDSKRGRMAAHMIWQLAEDEALIVEMDMHQGFWIFGMGGAFVGSMDFLYRPVSYTPARTAIDKDNVVRLVIAHSDPGVH
;
A
#
# COMPACT_ATOMS: atom_id res chain seq x y z
N MET A 1 17.53 -26.44 -34.11
CA MET A 1 16.55 -26.26 -33.02
C MET A 1 15.31 -27.05 -33.43
N ALA A 2 14.83 -27.92 -32.56
CA ALA A 2 13.58 -28.63 -32.82
C ALA A 2 12.41 -27.69 -32.48
N TYR A 3 11.57 -27.42 -33.43
CA TYR A 3 10.29 -26.78 -33.20
C TYR A 3 9.29 -27.91 -32.89
N GLY A 4 8.77 -27.95 -31.67
CA GLY A 4 7.84 -29.00 -31.24
C GLY A 4 7.32 -28.77 -29.85
N GLU A 5 6.47 -29.65 -29.35
CA GLU A 5 5.89 -29.59 -28.01
C GLU A 5 6.96 -29.81 -26.94
N HIS A 6 6.91 -29.01 -25.86
CA HIS A 6 7.73 -29.16 -24.66
C HIS A 6 6.94 -29.85 -23.56
N ALA A 7 7.62 -30.57 -22.68
CA ALA A 7 6.97 -31.29 -21.57
C ALA A 7 6.11 -30.39 -20.65
N ASP A 8 6.45 -29.11 -20.55
CA ASP A 8 5.75 -28.15 -19.70
C ASP A 8 4.66 -27.36 -20.43
N ASP A 9 4.48 -27.52 -21.75
CA ASP A 9 3.52 -26.74 -22.52
C ASP A 9 2.09 -26.84 -21.97
N LYS A 10 1.67 -28.04 -21.58
CA LYS A 10 0.35 -28.25 -21.00
C LYS A 10 0.17 -27.48 -19.69
N LYS A 11 1.14 -27.57 -18.79
CA LYS A 11 1.09 -26.88 -17.49
C LYS A 11 1.07 -25.37 -17.67
N LEU A 12 1.92 -24.83 -18.52
CA LEU A 12 1.98 -23.39 -18.84
C LEU A 12 0.65 -22.90 -19.41
N LYS A 13 0.06 -23.65 -20.36
CA LYS A 13 -1.22 -23.32 -20.97
C LYS A 13 -2.36 -23.35 -19.97
N ASP A 14 -2.42 -24.40 -19.14
CA ASP A 14 -3.44 -24.53 -18.10
C ASP A 14 -3.34 -23.36 -17.08
N SER A 15 -2.14 -23.03 -16.63
CA SER A 15 -1.87 -21.93 -15.72
C SER A 15 -2.23 -20.56 -16.33
N TRP A 16 -1.92 -20.37 -17.62
CA TRP A 16 -2.33 -19.15 -18.32
C TRP A 16 -3.86 -19.01 -18.42
N HIS A 17 -4.56 -20.10 -18.72
CA HIS A 17 -6.04 -20.09 -18.78
C HIS A 17 -6.63 -19.78 -17.39
N GLN A 18 -6.09 -20.40 -16.34
CA GLN A 18 -6.51 -20.14 -14.96
C GLN A 18 -6.32 -18.66 -14.60
N PHE A 19 -5.17 -18.07 -14.92
CA PHE A 19 -4.92 -16.63 -14.71
C PHE A 19 -5.94 -15.76 -15.46
N CYS A 20 -6.24 -16.08 -16.72
CA CYS A 20 -7.26 -15.38 -17.50
C CYS A 20 -8.65 -15.47 -16.87
N ASP A 21 -9.02 -16.62 -16.32
CA ASP A 21 -10.30 -16.81 -15.65
C ASP A 21 -10.38 -16.06 -14.32
N GLN A 22 -9.27 -16.00 -13.56
CA GLN A 22 -9.15 -15.16 -12.36
C GLN A 22 -9.25 -13.67 -12.72
N LEU A 23 -8.64 -13.23 -13.81
CA LEU A 23 -8.73 -11.84 -14.28
C LEU A 23 -10.17 -11.47 -14.68
N LYS A 24 -10.89 -12.34 -15.39
CA LYS A 24 -12.31 -12.13 -15.70
C LYS A 24 -13.14 -12.00 -14.44
N ALA A 25 -12.98 -12.95 -13.49
CA ALA A 25 -13.68 -12.92 -12.21
C ALA A 25 -13.38 -11.65 -11.41
N SER A 26 -12.15 -11.14 -11.48
CA SER A 26 -11.77 -9.86 -10.87
C SER A 26 -12.49 -8.69 -11.52
N GLY A 27 -12.66 -8.69 -12.84
CA GLY A 27 -13.43 -7.68 -13.58
C GLY A 27 -14.91 -7.65 -13.19
N ASP A 28 -15.50 -8.82 -12.95
CA ASP A 28 -16.90 -8.92 -12.53
C ASP A 28 -17.15 -8.27 -11.15
N LYS A 29 -16.11 -8.14 -10.32
CA LYS A 29 -16.21 -7.46 -9.01
C LYS A 29 -16.48 -5.96 -9.11
N VAL A 30 -16.25 -5.33 -10.25
CA VAL A 30 -16.62 -3.94 -10.50
C VAL A 30 -18.15 -3.74 -10.40
N PHE A 31 -18.92 -4.79 -10.67
CA PHE A 31 -20.40 -4.75 -10.68
C PHE A 31 -21.05 -5.25 -9.37
N LYS A 32 -20.28 -5.41 -8.30
CA LYS A 32 -20.83 -5.79 -6.98
C LYS A 32 -21.87 -4.77 -6.51
N ASP A 33 -22.88 -5.25 -5.78
CA ASP A 33 -23.93 -4.42 -5.18
C ASP A 33 -23.39 -3.37 -4.20
N ALA A 34 -22.28 -3.68 -3.53
CA ALA A 34 -21.59 -2.74 -2.65
C ALA A 34 -20.92 -1.56 -3.39
N ASN A 35 -20.71 -1.64 -4.70
CA ASN A 35 -20.09 -0.57 -5.47
C ASN A 35 -21.16 0.36 -6.04
N PRO A 36 -21.01 1.70 -5.92
CA PRO A 36 -21.97 2.65 -6.46
C PRO A 36 -22.21 2.41 -7.95
N ALA A 37 -23.48 2.36 -8.36
CA ALA A 37 -23.89 2.02 -9.71
C ALA A 37 -23.91 3.26 -10.63
N SER A 38 -22.77 3.94 -10.80
CA SER A 38 -22.63 5.06 -11.72
C SER A 38 -21.59 4.78 -12.81
N GLY A 39 -21.68 5.45 -13.94
CA GLY A 39 -20.70 5.33 -15.02
C GLY A 39 -19.28 5.68 -14.55
N LEU A 40 -19.15 6.70 -13.71
CA LEU A 40 -17.86 7.09 -13.13
C LEU A 40 -17.27 5.98 -12.27
N GLN A 41 -18.05 5.41 -11.36
CA GLN A 41 -17.57 4.36 -10.44
C GLN A 41 -17.22 3.06 -11.17
N ARG A 42 -17.98 2.72 -12.24
CA ARG A 42 -17.64 1.56 -13.09
C ARG A 42 -16.34 1.78 -13.86
N ALA A 43 -16.14 2.97 -14.41
CA ALA A 43 -14.89 3.33 -15.09
C ALA A 43 -13.70 3.33 -14.12
N ASP A 44 -13.86 3.88 -12.90
CA ASP A 44 -12.82 3.89 -11.89
C ASP A 44 -12.46 2.48 -11.40
N GLY A 45 -13.45 1.60 -11.23
CA GLY A 45 -13.23 0.20 -10.89
C GLY A 45 -12.38 -0.54 -11.93
N PHE A 46 -12.66 -0.37 -13.21
CA PHE A 46 -11.84 -0.95 -14.27
C PHE A 46 -10.45 -0.28 -14.37
N ARG A 47 -10.36 1.03 -14.14
CA ARG A 47 -9.07 1.73 -14.03
C ARG A 47 -8.23 1.13 -12.90
N PHE A 48 -8.81 0.93 -11.73
CA PHE A 48 -8.15 0.32 -10.59
C PHE A 48 -7.67 -1.12 -10.90
N LEU A 49 -8.51 -1.96 -11.50
CA LEU A 49 -8.13 -3.30 -11.93
C LEU A 49 -6.95 -3.28 -12.90
N THR A 50 -6.99 -2.43 -13.93
CA THR A 50 -5.93 -2.37 -14.94
C THR A 50 -4.61 -1.81 -14.40
N GLN A 51 -4.65 -0.87 -13.46
CA GLN A 51 -3.47 -0.40 -12.74
C GLN A 51 -2.81 -1.54 -11.95
N ASN A 52 -3.61 -2.36 -11.26
CA ASN A 52 -3.12 -3.50 -10.49
C ASN A 52 -2.68 -4.66 -11.39
N LEU A 53 -3.32 -4.89 -12.52
CA LEU A 53 -2.82 -5.83 -13.54
C LEU A 53 -1.43 -5.44 -14.03
N GLY A 54 -1.19 -4.14 -14.27
CA GLY A 54 0.11 -3.62 -14.70
C GLY A 54 1.24 -3.89 -13.71
N GLN A 55 0.95 -3.95 -12.40
CA GLN A 55 1.98 -4.23 -11.39
C GLN A 55 2.02 -5.70 -10.92
N ALA A 56 1.02 -6.51 -11.24
CA ALA A 56 0.91 -7.87 -10.73
C ALA A 56 2.16 -8.70 -11.04
N PHE A 57 2.69 -8.61 -12.26
CA PHE A 57 3.87 -9.35 -12.67
C PHE A 57 5.18 -8.68 -12.24
N ASP A 58 5.23 -7.37 -12.04
CA ASP A 58 6.37 -6.73 -11.39
C ASP A 58 6.56 -7.32 -9.99
N LEU A 59 5.46 -7.50 -9.25
CA LEU A 59 5.46 -8.04 -7.89
C LEU A 59 5.66 -9.56 -7.85
N ALA A 60 5.05 -10.30 -8.77
CA ALA A 60 5.04 -11.76 -8.78
C ALA A 60 6.29 -12.39 -9.40
N LEU A 61 6.93 -11.71 -10.33
CA LEU A 61 7.99 -12.26 -11.16
C LEU A 61 9.28 -11.45 -11.10
N GLU A 62 9.21 -10.17 -11.46
CA GLU A 62 10.42 -9.39 -11.72
C GLU A 62 11.18 -9.01 -10.46
N THR A 63 10.46 -8.72 -9.38
CA THR A 63 11.04 -8.28 -8.10
C THR A 63 10.94 -9.31 -6.98
N LYS A 64 10.18 -10.41 -7.18
CA LYS A 64 9.93 -11.43 -6.16
C LYS A 64 11.07 -12.45 -6.03
N ASP A 65 12.28 -11.98 -5.78
CA ASP A 65 13.43 -12.82 -5.56
C ASP A 65 14.25 -12.31 -4.36
N PRO A 66 14.14 -12.95 -3.17
CA PRO A 66 14.84 -12.48 -1.99
C PRO A 66 16.37 -12.54 -2.09
N ALA A 67 16.93 -13.37 -2.97
CA ALA A 67 18.37 -13.43 -3.19
C ALA A 67 18.88 -12.24 -4.02
N TYR A 68 17.98 -11.60 -4.77
CA TYR A 68 18.25 -10.43 -5.60
C TYR A 68 17.24 -9.32 -5.31
N PRO A 69 17.18 -8.84 -4.05
CA PRO A 69 16.18 -7.90 -3.61
C PRO A 69 16.27 -6.60 -4.40
N GLN A 70 15.12 -6.05 -4.73
CA GLN A 70 15.01 -4.76 -5.41
C GLN A 70 14.01 -3.89 -4.68
N ILE A 71 14.42 -2.68 -4.30
CA ILE A 71 13.48 -1.67 -3.80
C ILE A 71 12.76 -1.06 -5.00
N HIS A 72 11.47 -1.30 -5.08
CA HIS A 72 10.63 -0.79 -6.17
C HIS A 72 9.38 -0.09 -5.65
N PRO A 73 8.83 0.85 -6.43
CA PRO A 73 7.56 1.49 -6.08
C PRO A 73 6.42 0.48 -6.04
N PHE A 74 5.76 0.37 -4.90
CA PHE A 74 4.59 -0.49 -4.71
C PHE A 74 3.31 0.23 -5.09
N VAL A 75 3.19 1.51 -4.70
CA VAL A 75 2.10 2.41 -5.08
C VAL A 75 2.70 3.65 -5.74
N THR A 76 2.05 4.11 -6.79
CA THR A 76 2.43 5.32 -7.53
C THR A 76 1.16 6.10 -7.90
N PRO A 77 1.26 7.33 -8.41
CA PRO A 77 0.09 8.08 -8.88
C PRO A 77 -0.76 7.34 -9.94
N THR A 78 -0.17 6.37 -10.65
CA THR A 78 -0.81 5.58 -11.70
C THR A 78 -1.02 4.11 -11.36
N ARG A 79 -0.67 3.70 -10.14
CA ARG A 79 -0.83 2.33 -9.61
C ARG A 79 -1.27 2.44 -8.15
N LYS A 80 -2.56 2.59 -7.93
CA LYS A 80 -3.13 2.85 -6.62
C LYS A 80 -3.58 1.56 -5.97
N LEU A 81 -3.37 1.44 -4.67
CA LEU A 81 -3.70 0.23 -3.93
C LEU A 81 -3.77 0.48 -2.43
N GLY A 82 -4.77 -0.14 -1.78
CA GLY A 82 -4.74 -0.36 -0.36
C GLY A 82 -4.84 0.88 0.52
N GLY A 83 -5.64 1.86 0.14
CA GLY A 83 -5.79 3.09 0.91
C GLY A 83 -4.54 3.96 0.85
N ASP A 84 -3.96 4.04 -0.34
CA ASP A 84 -2.83 4.93 -0.58
C ASP A 84 -3.19 6.38 -0.34
N VAL A 85 -2.21 7.16 0.08
CA VAL A 85 -2.33 8.60 0.34
C VAL A 85 -1.43 9.35 -0.63
N ALA A 86 -1.92 10.45 -1.17
CA ALA A 86 -1.25 11.26 -2.19
C ALA A 86 0.14 11.76 -1.77
N ASP A 87 0.31 12.02 -0.48
CA ASP A 87 1.52 12.62 0.09
C ASP A 87 2.51 11.57 0.61
N PHE A 88 2.31 10.31 0.22
CA PHE A 88 3.22 9.23 0.54
C PHE A 88 3.88 8.64 -0.70
N THR A 89 5.13 8.22 -0.55
CA THR A 89 5.72 7.20 -1.39
C THR A 89 5.68 5.85 -0.68
N TYR A 90 5.38 4.81 -1.44
CA TYR A 90 5.33 3.43 -0.97
C TYR A 90 6.29 2.61 -1.80
N ARG A 91 7.31 2.06 -1.16
CA ARG A 91 8.29 1.18 -1.79
C ARG A 91 8.36 -0.13 -1.02
N GLN A 92 8.73 -1.19 -1.68
CA GLN A 92 8.96 -2.49 -1.03
C GLN A 92 10.13 -3.24 -1.65
N ALA A 93 10.62 -4.23 -0.91
CA ALA A 93 11.50 -5.26 -1.41
C ALA A 93 11.10 -6.60 -0.80
N TRP A 94 11.18 -7.67 -1.60
CA TRP A 94 11.03 -9.02 -1.08
C TRP A 94 12.30 -9.44 -0.35
N ILE A 95 12.15 -10.03 0.82
CA ILE A 95 13.23 -10.58 1.65
C ILE A 95 12.85 -12.00 2.10
N ASP A 96 13.82 -12.74 2.57
CA ASP A 96 13.63 -13.99 3.33
C ASP A 96 14.27 -13.78 4.69
N GLY A 97 13.48 -13.85 5.75
CA GLY A 97 13.93 -13.54 7.11
C GLY A 97 14.98 -14.48 7.67
N ARG A 98 15.30 -15.57 6.96
CA ARG A 98 16.43 -16.48 7.29
C ARG A 98 17.77 -15.95 6.79
N HIS A 99 17.78 -14.89 5.99
CA HIS A 99 18.94 -14.27 5.37
C HIS A 99 19.17 -12.86 5.88
N SER A 100 20.34 -12.33 5.55
CA SER A 100 20.80 -11.02 5.99
C SER A 100 20.90 -10.07 4.80
N TYR A 101 20.46 -8.83 5.02
CA TYR A 101 20.46 -7.79 3.99
C TYR A 101 21.13 -6.53 4.50
N LYS A 102 21.69 -5.77 3.56
CA LYS A 102 22.21 -4.44 3.81
C LYS A 102 21.47 -3.43 2.93
N ILE A 103 21.03 -2.37 3.54
CA ILE A 103 20.51 -1.18 2.86
C ILE A 103 21.59 -0.11 2.92
N THR A 104 21.90 0.47 1.77
CA THR A 104 22.69 1.69 1.67
C THR A 104 21.78 2.81 1.23
N GLY A 105 21.79 3.95 1.91
CA GLY A 105 20.89 5.04 1.63
C GLY A 105 21.46 6.40 1.95
N ARG A 106 20.77 7.43 1.44
CA ARG A 106 20.98 8.82 1.82
C ARG A 106 19.63 9.45 2.18
N LYS A 107 19.55 10.02 3.39
CA LYS A 107 18.33 10.69 3.86
C LYS A 107 17.92 11.80 2.92
N GLY A 108 16.62 11.85 2.62
CA GLY A 108 15.99 12.98 1.99
C GLY A 108 15.50 14.02 3.03
N THR A 109 14.57 14.86 2.61
CA THR A 109 13.95 15.88 3.46
C THR A 109 12.49 15.57 3.80
N ALA A 110 12.01 14.40 3.42
CA ALA A 110 10.66 13.94 3.73
C ALA A 110 10.32 14.12 5.21
N ARG A 111 9.12 14.62 5.49
CA ARG A 111 8.66 14.93 6.84
C ARG A 111 8.66 13.72 7.77
N TRP A 112 8.37 12.55 7.22
CA TRP A 112 8.34 11.29 7.93
C TRP A 112 8.84 10.16 7.03
N PHE A 113 9.59 9.24 7.60
CA PHE A 113 10.17 8.10 6.89
C PHE A 113 10.24 6.89 7.81
N ASN A 114 9.84 5.71 7.34
CA ASN A 114 10.07 4.46 8.05
C ASN A 114 10.33 3.27 7.13
N LEU A 115 11.03 2.28 7.69
CA LEU A 115 11.21 0.95 7.15
C LEU A 115 10.56 -0.05 8.10
N THR A 116 9.73 -0.94 7.56
CA THR A 116 8.99 -1.94 8.34
C THR A 116 9.26 -3.32 7.76
N VAL A 117 9.75 -4.24 8.59
CA VAL A 117 9.79 -5.67 8.26
C VAL A 117 8.41 -6.25 8.48
N GLN A 118 7.94 -7.04 7.53
CA GLN A 118 6.60 -7.64 7.55
C GLN A 118 6.68 -9.14 7.32
N SER A 119 5.79 -9.88 7.98
CA SER A 119 5.58 -11.32 7.84
C SER A 119 4.21 -11.64 7.26
N SER A 120 4.01 -12.90 6.89
CA SER A 120 2.71 -13.40 6.44
C SER A 120 1.68 -13.37 7.56
N ARG A 121 0.46 -13.00 7.23
CA ARG A 121 -0.67 -13.06 8.14
C ARG A 121 -1.28 -14.48 8.13
N PRO A 122 -1.82 -14.99 9.26
CA PRO A 122 -2.57 -16.23 9.26
C PRO A 122 -3.86 -16.13 8.42
N GLU A 123 -4.46 -17.26 8.04
CA GLU A 123 -5.64 -17.32 7.17
C GLU A 123 -6.87 -16.59 7.74
N THR A 124 -6.99 -16.53 9.06
CA THR A 124 -8.02 -15.73 9.73
C THR A 124 -7.39 -14.83 10.79
N ILE A 125 -8.00 -13.66 11.01
CA ILE A 125 -7.59 -12.77 12.11
C ILE A 125 -8.11 -13.36 13.41
N PRO A 126 -7.24 -13.76 14.35
CA PRO A 126 -7.65 -14.37 15.60
C PRO A 126 -8.69 -13.54 16.37
N GLY A 127 -9.75 -14.20 16.85
CA GLY A 127 -10.80 -13.54 17.63
C GLY A 127 -11.82 -12.75 16.80
N THR A 128 -11.77 -12.85 15.47
CA THR A 128 -12.74 -12.23 14.57
C THR A 128 -13.26 -13.27 13.57
N ASP A 129 -14.39 -12.97 12.92
CA ASP A 129 -14.91 -13.71 11.76
C ASP A 129 -14.39 -13.09 10.42
N TRP A 130 -13.45 -12.14 10.50
CA TRP A 130 -12.92 -11.49 9.33
C TRP A 130 -11.95 -12.39 8.61
N PRO A 131 -12.04 -12.49 7.27
CA PRO A 131 -11.05 -13.20 6.49
C PRO A 131 -9.70 -12.51 6.66
N SER A 132 -8.64 -13.28 6.70
CA SER A 132 -7.33 -12.69 6.54
C SER A 132 -7.20 -12.18 5.10
N LEU A 133 -6.47 -11.09 4.95
CA LEU A 133 -6.16 -10.57 3.62
C LEU A 133 -5.16 -11.51 2.96
N HIS A 134 -5.38 -11.80 1.67
CA HIS A 134 -4.42 -12.57 0.89
C HIS A 134 -3.04 -11.94 0.88
N GLU A 135 -2.01 -12.75 0.71
CA GLU A 135 -0.76 -12.27 0.15
C GLU A 135 -1.09 -11.54 -1.18
N PRO A 136 -0.66 -10.32 -1.37
CA PRO A 136 0.32 -9.52 -0.65
C PRO A 136 -0.24 -8.60 0.44
N PHE A 137 -1.52 -8.59 0.72
CA PHE A 137 -2.15 -7.61 1.60
C PHE A 137 -2.14 -8.00 3.07
N GLY A 138 -2.02 -9.29 3.34
CA GLY A 138 -2.15 -9.86 4.67
C GLY A 138 -0.91 -9.70 5.54
N ASP A 139 0.00 -8.78 5.25
CA ASP A 139 1.25 -8.66 5.97
C ASP A 139 1.10 -8.03 7.35
N ILE A 140 1.76 -8.65 8.34
CA ILE A 140 1.82 -8.16 9.71
C ILE A 140 3.14 -7.44 9.92
N PRO A 141 3.16 -6.19 10.41
CA PRO A 141 4.39 -5.53 10.79
C PRO A 141 5.02 -6.23 12.01
N GLU A 142 6.25 -6.70 11.86
CA GLU A 142 7.02 -7.32 12.96
C GLU A 142 7.82 -6.28 13.73
N CYS A 143 8.57 -5.46 13.01
CA CYS A 143 9.35 -4.36 13.58
C CYS A 143 9.48 -3.23 12.57
N ASN A 144 9.86 -2.05 13.06
CA ASN A 144 10.13 -0.90 12.21
C ASN A 144 11.24 -0.02 12.80
N ILE A 145 11.84 0.80 11.95
CA ILE A 145 12.74 1.88 12.31
C ILE A 145 12.29 3.17 11.61
N PHE A 146 12.27 4.26 12.38
CA PHE A 146 11.94 5.58 11.85
C PHE A 146 13.19 6.33 11.36
N GLY A 147 13.03 7.20 10.41
CA GLY A 147 14.10 8.04 9.90
C GLY A 147 14.84 8.82 10.96
N THR A 148 14.17 9.21 12.05
CA THR A 148 14.76 9.88 13.21
C THR A 148 15.67 8.97 14.05
N GLN A 149 15.47 7.68 14.00
CA GLN A 149 16.26 6.67 14.72
C GLN A 149 17.48 6.18 13.91
N ILE A 150 17.45 6.36 12.58
CA ILE A 150 18.56 5.96 11.72
C ILE A 150 19.74 6.90 11.94
N LYS A 151 20.89 6.35 12.28
CA LYS A 151 22.17 7.08 12.35
C LYS A 151 22.72 7.25 10.95
N ALA A 152 23.09 8.48 10.62
CA ALA A 152 23.66 8.87 9.34
C ALA A 152 24.89 9.76 9.56
N ASP A 153 25.75 9.85 8.57
CA ASP A 153 26.86 10.78 8.56
C ASP A 153 26.38 12.24 8.31
N SER A 154 27.33 13.17 8.26
CA SER A 154 27.04 14.60 8.02
C SER A 154 26.40 14.88 6.68
N ASP A 155 26.56 14.01 5.69
CA ASP A 155 26.00 14.13 4.35
C ASP A 155 24.65 13.41 4.21
N GLY A 156 24.18 12.77 5.29
CA GLY A 156 22.94 12.02 5.36
C GLY A 156 23.06 10.56 4.89
N ASN A 157 24.26 10.07 4.58
CA ASN A 157 24.45 8.68 4.15
C ASN A 157 24.35 7.73 5.35
N PHE A 158 23.80 6.56 5.13
CA PHE A 158 23.67 5.53 6.16
C PHE A 158 23.71 4.12 5.56
N GLU A 159 24.11 3.19 6.42
CA GLU A 159 23.90 1.77 6.21
C GLU A 159 22.93 1.25 7.28
N LEU A 160 22.04 0.34 6.89
CA LEU A 160 21.10 -0.32 7.78
C LEU A 160 21.08 -1.82 7.44
N TYR A 161 21.05 -2.65 8.47
CA TYR A 161 21.06 -4.10 8.32
C TYR A 161 19.73 -4.71 8.72
N ILE A 162 19.32 -5.76 8.01
CA ILE A 162 18.08 -6.51 8.24
C ILE A 162 18.46 -7.97 8.44
N GLY A 163 17.99 -8.58 9.53
CA GLY A 163 18.37 -9.94 9.92
C GLY A 163 19.82 -10.08 10.35
N GLY A 164 20.30 -11.32 10.40
CA GLY A 164 21.67 -11.65 10.83
C GLY A 164 21.94 -11.34 12.29
N GLU A 165 23.21 -11.04 12.62
CA GLU A 165 23.62 -10.70 13.97
C GLU A 165 23.06 -9.35 14.42
N GLU A 166 22.63 -9.28 15.67
CA GLU A 166 22.13 -8.04 16.28
C GLU A 166 23.20 -6.95 16.28
N ARG A 167 22.80 -5.73 15.95
CA ARG A 167 23.65 -4.55 15.94
C ARG A 167 23.07 -3.48 16.86
N ALA A 168 23.94 -2.70 17.47
CA ALA A 168 23.54 -1.63 18.39
C ALA A 168 22.75 -0.49 17.70
N GLU A 169 22.98 -0.27 16.41
CA GLU A 169 22.38 0.81 15.64
C GLU A 169 22.05 0.34 14.22
N ASN A 170 21.06 0.98 13.58
CA ASN A 170 20.69 0.74 12.20
C ASN A 170 20.45 -0.75 11.89
N TRP A 171 19.65 -1.40 12.71
CA TRP A 171 19.35 -2.82 12.56
C TRP A 171 17.86 -3.11 12.76
N LEU A 172 17.35 -4.03 11.98
CA LEU A 172 15.99 -4.57 12.06
C LEU A 172 16.06 -6.09 12.21
N PRO A 173 15.49 -6.67 13.29
CA PRO A 173 15.39 -8.10 13.44
C PRO A 173 14.46 -8.72 12.41
N THR A 174 14.68 -9.99 12.11
CA THR A 174 13.79 -10.82 11.29
C THR A 174 13.43 -12.10 12.02
N THR A 175 12.32 -12.72 11.60
CA THR A 175 11.94 -14.10 11.93
C THR A 175 11.97 -14.94 10.66
N ALA A 176 11.86 -16.25 10.79
CA ALA A 176 11.74 -17.14 9.61
C ALA A 176 10.51 -16.84 8.73
N ASN A 177 9.53 -16.11 9.26
CA ASN A 177 8.31 -15.72 8.56
C ASN A 177 8.40 -14.33 7.92
N SER A 178 9.46 -13.57 8.19
CA SER A 178 9.69 -12.26 7.55
C SER A 178 9.88 -12.44 6.05
N ARG A 179 9.14 -11.69 5.26
CA ARG A 179 9.15 -11.86 3.79
C ARG A 179 9.21 -10.56 3.00
N LYS A 180 8.96 -9.44 3.65
CA LYS A 180 8.90 -8.16 2.96
C LYS A 180 9.47 -7.03 3.81
N LEU A 181 10.22 -6.16 3.17
CA LEU A 181 10.55 -4.83 3.67
C LEU A 181 9.58 -3.84 3.02
N PHE A 182 8.85 -3.11 3.83
CA PHE A 182 7.95 -2.06 3.39
C PHE A 182 8.47 -0.70 3.82
N ILE A 183 8.57 0.24 2.89
CA ILE A 183 9.20 1.53 3.06
C ILE A 183 8.19 2.61 2.72
N ARG A 184 8.01 3.56 3.63
CA ARG A 184 7.09 4.69 3.45
C ARG A 184 7.79 5.99 3.78
N GLU A 185 7.51 7.00 2.98
CA GLU A 185 7.87 8.39 3.23
C GLU A 185 6.65 9.26 3.07
N ALA A 186 6.46 10.19 3.98
CA ALA A 186 5.41 11.18 3.93
C ALA A 186 5.99 12.57 3.75
N PHE A 187 5.39 13.34 2.87
CA PHE A 187 5.84 14.66 2.44
C PHE A 187 4.84 15.71 2.90
N ASP A 188 5.32 16.73 3.56
CA ASP A 188 4.51 17.88 3.93
C ASP A 188 4.34 18.82 2.73
N ASP A 189 5.41 18.96 1.95
CA ASP A 189 5.43 19.65 0.67
C ASP A 189 6.02 18.78 -0.43
N TRP A 190 5.47 18.82 -1.64
CA TRP A 190 5.93 18.02 -2.77
C TRP A 190 7.29 18.45 -3.34
N GLY A 191 7.85 19.55 -2.88
CA GLY A 191 9.23 19.96 -3.15
C GLY A 191 10.27 19.25 -2.28
N GLU A 192 9.86 18.49 -1.27
CA GLU A 192 10.76 17.71 -0.43
C GLU A 192 11.44 16.59 -1.23
N THR A 193 12.66 16.23 -0.85
CA THR A 193 13.47 15.23 -1.55
C THR A 193 13.29 13.86 -0.92
N PRO A 194 12.96 12.81 -1.69
CA PRO A 194 12.88 11.44 -1.19
C PRO A 194 14.25 10.88 -0.75
N THR A 195 14.24 9.95 0.20
CA THR A 195 15.39 9.16 0.59
C THR A 195 15.81 8.23 -0.56
N THR A 196 17.08 8.24 -0.93
CA THR A 196 17.64 7.27 -1.88
C THR A 196 18.01 5.99 -1.16
N LEU A 197 17.72 4.84 -1.74
CA LEU A 197 17.92 3.53 -1.13
C LEU A 197 18.34 2.50 -2.16
N SER A 198 19.26 1.63 -1.76
CA SER A 198 19.56 0.36 -2.41
C SER A 198 19.57 -0.76 -1.37
N ILE A 199 19.32 -1.99 -1.81
CA ILE A 199 19.33 -3.18 -0.95
C ILE A 199 20.16 -4.29 -1.60
N GLU A 200 20.91 -5.02 -0.82
CA GLU A 200 21.63 -6.21 -1.24
C GLU A 200 21.50 -7.33 -0.20
N ALA A 201 21.40 -8.57 -0.67
CA ALA A 201 21.55 -9.74 0.18
C ALA A 201 23.06 -9.98 0.41
N ILE A 202 23.49 -10.16 1.66
CA ILE A 202 24.92 -10.23 2.01
C ILE A 202 25.42 -11.63 2.30
N ASP A 203 24.54 -12.59 2.46
CA ASP A 203 24.85 -14.00 2.75
C ASP A 203 24.38 -14.96 1.65
N MET A 204 23.88 -14.44 0.53
CA MET A 204 23.47 -15.21 -0.64
C MET A 204 24.33 -14.83 -1.84
N VAL A 205 25.03 -15.79 -2.43
CA VAL A 205 26.04 -15.55 -3.49
C VAL A 205 25.72 -16.31 -4.78
N GLU A 206 24.56 -16.98 -4.84
CA GLU A 206 24.19 -17.75 -6.01
C GLU A 206 23.83 -16.83 -7.21
N PRO A 207 24.15 -17.23 -8.44
CA PRO A 207 23.78 -16.43 -9.60
C PRO A 207 22.25 -16.38 -9.79
N ARG A 208 21.72 -15.24 -10.23
CA ARG A 208 20.29 -15.06 -10.45
C ARG A 208 19.71 -16.17 -11.32
N PRO A 209 18.65 -16.86 -10.88
CA PRO A 209 18.03 -17.94 -11.61
C PRO A 209 17.53 -17.47 -12.99
N ARG A 210 17.70 -18.34 -13.99
CA ARG A 210 17.10 -18.09 -15.31
C ARG A 210 15.59 -18.23 -15.26
N PRO A 211 14.84 -17.59 -16.16
CA PRO A 211 13.42 -17.87 -16.32
C PRO A 211 13.17 -19.38 -16.52
N SER A 212 12.18 -19.90 -15.82
CA SER A 212 11.77 -21.31 -15.92
C SER A 212 10.26 -21.43 -16.03
N PRO A 213 9.71 -22.52 -16.58
CA PRO A 213 8.28 -22.79 -16.62
C PRO A 213 7.65 -22.73 -15.25
N ASP A 214 8.23 -23.36 -14.24
CA ASP A 214 7.68 -23.37 -12.87
C ASP A 214 7.63 -21.98 -12.24
N ARG A 215 8.67 -21.18 -12.45
CA ARG A 215 8.70 -19.78 -11.99
C ARG A 215 7.59 -18.97 -12.63
N MET A 216 7.34 -19.17 -13.93
CA MET A 216 6.25 -18.47 -14.63
C MET A 216 4.86 -18.94 -14.18
N ILE A 217 4.67 -20.24 -13.95
CA ILE A 217 3.42 -20.80 -13.42
C ILE A 217 3.11 -20.18 -12.05
N ASN A 218 4.08 -20.19 -11.15
CA ASN A 218 3.93 -19.58 -9.82
C ASN A 218 3.63 -18.09 -9.89
N ALA A 219 4.25 -17.37 -10.83
CA ALA A 219 4.00 -15.95 -11.03
C ALA A 219 2.57 -15.68 -11.54
N MET A 220 2.06 -16.49 -12.48
CA MET A 220 0.68 -16.38 -12.97
C MET A 220 -0.33 -16.66 -11.87
N GLN A 221 -0.11 -17.71 -11.07
CA GLN A 221 -0.97 -18.01 -9.93
C GLN A 221 -0.99 -16.86 -8.93
N TRP A 222 0.19 -16.40 -8.51
CA TRP A 222 0.30 -15.30 -7.56
C TRP A 222 -0.33 -14.00 -8.07
N ALA A 223 -0.11 -13.67 -9.36
CA ALA A 223 -0.70 -12.49 -9.99
C ALA A 223 -2.24 -12.55 -10.02
N GLY A 224 -2.81 -13.73 -10.29
CA GLY A 224 -4.25 -13.95 -10.27
C GLY A 224 -4.85 -13.78 -8.86
N GLU A 225 -4.22 -14.35 -7.85
CA GLU A 225 -4.61 -14.21 -6.45
C GLU A 225 -4.49 -12.75 -5.97
N PHE A 226 -3.41 -12.07 -6.37
CA PHE A 226 -3.23 -10.65 -6.09
C PHE A 226 -4.36 -9.78 -6.65
N LEU A 227 -4.76 -10.00 -7.91
CA LEU A 227 -5.86 -9.25 -8.52
C LEU A 227 -7.20 -9.52 -7.84
N GLN A 228 -7.48 -10.78 -7.49
CA GLN A 228 -8.67 -11.12 -6.74
C GLN A 228 -8.68 -10.42 -5.37
N GLY A 229 -7.59 -10.44 -4.63
CA GLY A 229 -7.45 -9.75 -3.35
C GLY A 229 -7.62 -8.23 -3.48
N ALA A 230 -7.00 -7.62 -4.50
CA ALA A 230 -7.12 -6.19 -4.75
C ALA A 230 -8.57 -5.76 -5.02
N MET A 231 -9.33 -6.58 -5.76
CA MET A 231 -10.71 -6.25 -6.16
C MET A 231 -11.76 -6.64 -5.11
N THR A 232 -11.42 -7.48 -4.12
CA THR A 232 -12.37 -7.99 -3.12
C THR A 232 -11.94 -7.72 -1.70
N ASP A 233 -10.87 -8.35 -1.26
CA ASP A 233 -10.55 -8.46 0.17
C ASP A 233 -10.21 -7.10 0.78
N TRP A 234 -9.43 -6.31 0.07
CA TRP A 234 -8.99 -5.02 0.56
C TRP A 234 -10.10 -3.97 0.63
N PRO A 235 -10.90 -3.75 -0.43
CA PRO A 235 -12.07 -2.88 -0.34
C PRO A 235 -13.07 -3.33 0.72
N GLU A 236 -13.40 -4.62 0.78
CA GLU A 236 -14.35 -5.14 1.75
C GLU A 236 -13.86 -5.00 3.20
N HIS A 237 -12.57 -5.27 3.45
CA HIS A 237 -11.96 -5.05 4.76
C HIS A 237 -12.02 -3.58 5.16
N SER A 238 -11.66 -2.67 4.27
CA SER A 238 -11.68 -1.23 4.53
C SER A 238 -13.10 -0.72 4.77
N TRP A 239 -14.08 -1.21 4.04
CA TRP A 239 -15.48 -0.86 4.23
C TRP A 239 -16.01 -1.35 5.57
N LYS A 240 -15.69 -2.56 6.00
CA LYS A 240 -16.05 -3.07 7.32
C LYS A 240 -15.41 -2.24 8.42
N TYR A 241 -14.12 -1.91 8.27
CA TYR A 241 -13.37 -1.11 9.24
C TYR A 241 -13.94 0.29 9.40
N SER A 242 -14.35 0.95 8.31
CA SER A 242 -14.94 2.30 8.30
C SER A 242 -16.43 2.34 8.64
N GLY A 243 -17.05 1.20 9.01
CA GLY A 243 -18.49 1.09 9.19
C GLY A 243 -19.25 0.80 7.90
N GLY A 244 -18.55 0.85 6.75
CA GLY A 244 -18.98 0.36 5.45
C GLY A 244 -20.06 1.17 4.74
N ILE A 245 -20.13 1.01 3.43
CA ILE A 245 -21.24 1.46 2.57
C ILE A 245 -22.59 0.86 3.03
N CYS A 246 -22.55 -0.24 3.77
CA CYS A 246 -23.74 -0.97 4.23
C CYS A 246 -24.38 -0.38 5.50
N ASN A 247 -23.81 0.66 6.10
CA ASN A 247 -24.40 1.33 7.25
C ASN A 247 -24.65 2.82 6.98
N PRO A 248 -25.84 3.19 6.48
CA PRO A 248 -26.19 4.58 6.19
C PRO A 248 -26.04 5.54 7.36
N GLU A 249 -26.15 5.03 8.61
CA GLU A 249 -26.03 5.86 9.82
C GLU A 249 -24.59 6.37 10.05
N LEU A 250 -23.61 5.74 9.39
CA LEU A 250 -22.19 6.12 9.48
C LEU A 250 -21.69 6.92 8.28
N LEU A 251 -22.57 7.23 7.31
CA LEU A 251 -22.20 8.08 6.19
C LEU A 251 -21.87 9.50 6.67
N ASN A 252 -20.83 10.08 6.10
CA ASN A 252 -20.39 11.45 6.38
C ASN A 252 -20.00 11.70 7.85
N GLN A 253 -19.58 10.63 8.56
CA GLN A 253 -19.16 10.72 9.95
C GLN A 253 -17.89 9.90 10.19
N PHE A 254 -16.95 10.47 10.93
CA PHE A 254 -15.86 9.68 11.49
C PHE A 254 -16.36 8.87 12.67
N PRO A 255 -16.14 7.55 12.69
CA PRO A 255 -16.52 6.73 13.84
C PRO A 255 -15.78 7.18 15.10
N ALA A 256 -16.50 7.55 16.15
CA ALA A 256 -15.95 8.17 17.37
C ALA A 256 -14.98 7.25 18.15
N ASP A 257 -15.15 5.94 18.03
CA ASP A 257 -14.43 4.90 18.79
C ASP A 257 -13.38 4.14 17.96
N LYS A 258 -13.19 4.55 16.71
CA LYS A 258 -12.26 3.91 15.78
C LYS A 258 -11.15 4.85 15.28
N ALA A 259 -10.81 5.87 16.04
CA ALA A 259 -9.49 6.48 15.92
C ALA A 259 -8.49 5.34 16.15
N ALA A 260 -7.91 4.84 15.07
CA ALA A 260 -7.32 3.51 15.02
C ALA A 260 -6.12 3.41 15.96
N ASP A 261 -6.38 2.93 17.15
CA ASP A 261 -5.36 2.44 18.05
C ASP A 261 -5.21 0.91 17.83
N SER A 262 -4.98 0.51 16.59
CA SER A 262 -4.57 -0.87 16.35
C SER A 262 -3.10 -1.01 16.74
N ALA A 263 -2.75 -2.12 17.37
CA ALA A 263 -1.35 -2.46 17.65
C ALA A 263 -0.48 -2.42 16.39
N ASP A 264 -1.06 -2.70 15.23
CA ASP A 264 -0.42 -2.62 13.92
C ASP A 264 -0.13 -1.17 13.50
N ASP A 265 -1.05 -0.24 13.74
CA ASP A 265 -0.82 1.18 13.42
C ASP A 265 0.19 1.81 14.35
N SER A 266 0.20 1.44 15.63
CA SER A 266 1.24 1.83 16.58
C SER A 266 2.63 1.39 16.11
N LYS A 267 2.78 0.15 15.67
CA LYS A 267 4.03 -0.35 15.08
C LYS A 267 4.40 0.37 13.78
N ARG A 268 3.43 0.82 13.01
CA ARG A 268 3.66 1.62 11.80
C ARG A 268 3.94 3.09 12.09
N GLY A 269 3.76 3.53 13.35
CA GLY A 269 3.98 4.90 13.79
C GLY A 269 2.98 5.90 13.22
N ARG A 270 1.73 5.48 13.05
CA ARG A 270 0.64 6.32 12.58
C ARG A 270 -0.65 6.01 13.31
N MET A 271 -1.55 6.99 13.29
CA MET A 271 -2.97 6.82 13.58
C MET A 271 -3.77 7.18 12.34
N ALA A 272 -4.88 6.51 12.09
CA ALA A 272 -5.74 6.81 10.94
C ALA A 272 -7.21 6.73 11.34
N ALA A 273 -8.00 7.69 10.87
CA ALA A 273 -9.45 7.65 10.90
C ALA A 273 -9.99 7.62 9.47
N HIS A 274 -11.00 6.82 9.23
CA HIS A 274 -11.61 6.66 7.92
C HIS A 274 -13.10 6.93 7.99
N MET A 275 -13.62 7.54 6.94
CA MET A 275 -15.04 7.86 6.79
C MET A 275 -15.48 7.45 5.39
N ILE A 276 -16.68 6.88 5.29
CA ILE A 276 -17.37 6.74 4.00
C ILE A 276 -18.22 8.00 3.80
N TRP A 277 -18.10 8.61 2.64
CA TRP A 277 -18.80 9.83 2.32
C TRP A 277 -19.65 9.71 1.06
N GLN A 278 -20.77 10.40 1.05
CA GLN A 278 -21.69 10.51 -0.08
C GLN A 278 -22.41 11.85 -0.01
N LEU A 279 -22.44 12.57 -1.12
CA LEU A 279 -23.07 13.88 -1.24
C LEU A 279 -24.02 13.90 -2.43
N ALA A 280 -25.16 14.56 -2.28
CA ALA A 280 -25.99 14.96 -3.39
C ALA A 280 -25.33 16.11 -4.19
N GLU A 281 -25.82 16.41 -5.39
CA GLU A 281 -25.19 17.41 -6.27
C GLU A 281 -25.16 18.83 -5.67
N ASP A 282 -26.10 19.15 -4.78
CA ASP A 282 -26.26 20.43 -4.10
C ASP A 282 -25.76 20.42 -2.65
N GLU A 283 -25.10 19.36 -2.22
CA GLU A 283 -24.55 19.22 -0.87
C GLU A 283 -23.04 19.48 -0.84
N ALA A 284 -22.59 19.95 0.30
CA ALA A 284 -21.17 20.03 0.67
C ALA A 284 -20.96 19.45 2.07
N LEU A 285 -19.85 18.76 2.25
CA LEU A 285 -19.42 18.25 3.55
C LEU A 285 -18.31 19.15 4.08
N ILE A 286 -18.50 19.70 5.28
CA ILE A 286 -17.48 20.47 5.99
C ILE A 286 -16.80 19.55 6.99
N VAL A 287 -15.49 19.40 6.85
CA VAL A 287 -14.65 18.68 7.82
C VAL A 287 -13.93 19.69 8.69
N GLU A 288 -14.21 19.68 9.98
CA GLU A 288 -13.54 20.53 10.96
C GLU A 288 -12.60 19.69 11.82
N MET A 289 -11.37 20.15 11.96
CA MET A 289 -10.35 19.49 12.77
C MET A 289 -9.65 20.51 13.65
N ASP A 290 -9.52 20.21 14.94
CA ASP A 290 -8.57 20.95 15.78
C ASP A 290 -7.16 20.77 15.24
N MET A 291 -6.39 21.87 15.17
CA MET A 291 -5.02 21.80 14.65
C MET A 291 -4.16 20.87 15.49
N HIS A 292 -3.73 19.77 14.89
CA HIS A 292 -2.77 18.86 15.49
C HIS A 292 -1.35 19.42 15.41
N GLN A 293 -0.61 19.35 16.54
CA GLN A 293 0.77 19.85 16.60
C GLN A 293 1.80 18.99 15.84
N GLY A 294 1.44 17.74 15.55
CA GLY A 294 2.26 16.82 14.76
C GLY A 294 1.94 16.90 13.26
N PHE A 295 2.59 16.03 12.51
CA PHE A 295 2.31 15.84 11.10
C PHE A 295 0.99 15.08 10.91
N TRP A 296 0.18 15.52 9.97
CA TRP A 296 -1.07 14.88 9.59
C TRP A 296 -1.31 15.00 8.08
N ILE A 297 -2.14 14.13 7.57
CA ILE A 297 -2.57 14.15 6.17
C ILE A 297 -4.08 13.92 6.13
N PHE A 298 -4.77 14.74 5.36
CA PHE A 298 -6.13 14.47 4.91
C PHE A 298 -6.08 14.01 3.46
N GLY A 299 -6.77 12.93 3.10
CA GLY A 299 -6.81 12.41 1.73
C GLY A 299 -8.15 11.81 1.40
N MET A 300 -8.55 11.91 0.14
CA MET A 300 -9.80 11.34 -0.39
C MET A 300 -9.49 10.13 -1.26
N GLY A 301 -10.29 9.07 -1.08
CA GLY A 301 -10.21 7.83 -1.85
C GLY A 301 -11.53 7.48 -2.55
N GLY A 302 -11.43 6.66 -3.59
CA GLY A 302 -12.57 6.08 -4.30
C GLY A 302 -13.10 4.80 -3.65
N ALA A 303 -14.13 4.20 -4.24
CA ALA A 303 -14.78 2.99 -3.74
C ALA A 303 -13.86 1.76 -3.66
N PHE A 304 -12.79 1.73 -4.44
CA PHE A 304 -11.76 0.68 -4.40
C PHE A 304 -10.58 1.02 -3.47
N VAL A 305 -10.77 2.02 -2.60
CA VAL A 305 -9.78 2.42 -1.57
C VAL A 305 -8.44 2.88 -2.18
N GLY A 306 -8.46 3.36 -3.41
CA GLY A 306 -7.33 4.08 -4.01
C GLY A 306 -7.51 5.59 -3.85
N SER A 307 -6.42 6.35 -3.67
CA SER A 307 -6.48 7.81 -3.65
C SER A 307 -7.11 8.36 -4.93
N MET A 308 -7.86 9.44 -4.82
CA MET A 308 -8.42 10.14 -5.99
C MET A 308 -7.30 10.79 -6.82
N ASP A 309 -7.64 11.43 -7.90
CA ASP A 309 -6.67 11.94 -8.91
C ASP A 309 -5.95 13.22 -8.45
N PHE A 310 -5.10 13.07 -7.45
CA PHE A 310 -4.41 14.14 -6.74
C PHE A 310 -3.43 14.95 -7.60
N LEU A 311 -3.01 14.42 -8.74
CA LEU A 311 -2.17 15.19 -9.68
C LEU A 311 -2.93 16.34 -10.34
N TYR A 312 -4.27 16.27 -10.36
CA TYR A 312 -5.12 17.22 -11.11
C TYR A 312 -6.24 17.82 -10.25
N ARG A 313 -6.44 17.34 -9.00
CA ARG A 313 -7.54 17.74 -8.12
C ARG A 313 -7.06 17.95 -6.68
N PRO A 314 -7.62 18.94 -5.96
CA PRO A 314 -7.27 19.23 -4.57
C PRO A 314 -7.93 18.21 -3.62
N VAL A 315 -7.47 16.98 -3.62
CA VAL A 315 -8.03 15.86 -2.85
C VAL A 315 -7.13 15.39 -1.72
N SER A 316 -6.05 16.12 -1.44
CA SER A 316 -5.11 15.82 -0.35
C SER A 316 -4.53 17.10 0.24
N TYR A 317 -4.43 17.14 1.57
CA TYR A 317 -3.92 18.27 2.34
C TYR A 317 -2.98 17.81 3.45
N THR A 318 -1.97 18.63 3.70
CA THR A 318 -0.98 18.48 4.77
C THR A 318 -0.87 19.80 5.55
N PRO A 319 -0.21 19.87 6.71
CA PRO A 319 0.01 21.12 7.41
C PRO A 319 0.61 22.24 6.53
N ALA A 320 1.60 21.91 5.70
CA ALA A 320 2.24 22.90 4.82
C ALA A 320 1.34 23.43 3.69
N ARG A 321 0.30 22.68 3.34
CA ARG A 321 -0.61 23.01 2.21
C ARG A 321 -2.04 23.32 2.66
N THR A 322 -2.22 23.68 3.94
CA THR A 322 -3.53 23.96 4.52
C THR A 322 -3.55 25.29 5.24
N ALA A 323 -4.59 26.08 5.01
CA ALA A 323 -4.85 27.25 5.83
C ALA A 323 -5.41 26.84 7.21
N ILE A 324 -4.96 27.54 8.24
CA ILE A 324 -5.44 27.36 9.61
C ILE A 324 -6.20 28.62 9.98
N ASP A 325 -7.43 28.46 10.47
CA ASP A 325 -8.27 29.57 10.87
C ASP A 325 -7.79 30.23 12.19
N LYS A 326 -8.28 31.42 12.46
CA LYS A 326 -7.89 32.21 13.65
C LYS A 326 -8.25 31.52 14.97
N ASP A 327 -9.21 30.61 14.95
CA ASP A 327 -9.63 29.76 16.10
C ASP A 327 -8.77 28.48 16.25
N ASN A 328 -7.69 28.36 15.45
CA ASN A 328 -6.81 27.19 15.42
C ASN A 328 -7.50 25.90 14.92
N VAL A 329 -8.49 26.05 14.05
CA VAL A 329 -9.24 24.97 13.41
C VAL A 329 -8.87 24.92 11.92
N VAL A 330 -8.73 23.71 11.40
CA VAL A 330 -8.65 23.42 9.96
C VAL A 330 -10.04 23.09 9.46
N ARG A 331 -10.48 23.78 8.42
CA ARG A 331 -11.77 23.54 7.75
C ARG A 331 -11.53 23.16 6.31
N LEU A 332 -12.02 21.99 5.93
CA LEU A 332 -11.97 21.49 4.57
C LEU A 332 -13.41 21.33 4.05
N VAL A 333 -13.65 21.78 2.84
CA VAL A 333 -14.95 21.65 2.17
C VAL A 333 -14.85 20.63 1.05
N ILE A 334 -15.67 19.60 1.11
CA ILE A 334 -15.82 18.59 0.07
C ILE A 334 -17.12 18.87 -0.68
N ALA A 335 -17.04 19.17 -1.96
CA ALA A 335 -18.21 19.48 -2.79
C ALA A 335 -17.98 19.05 -4.25
N HIS A 336 -19.09 18.92 -5.02
CA HIS A 336 -19.00 18.63 -6.45
C HIS A 336 -18.51 19.83 -7.28
N SER A 337 -18.70 21.03 -6.78
CA SER A 337 -18.19 22.28 -7.34
C SER A 337 -17.76 23.22 -6.23
N ASP A 338 -16.91 24.20 -6.55
CA ASP A 338 -16.50 25.19 -5.58
C ASP A 338 -17.72 25.97 -5.06
N PRO A 339 -18.05 25.88 -3.75
CA PRO A 339 -19.20 26.59 -3.18
C PRO A 339 -18.96 28.07 -2.97
N GLY A 340 -17.78 28.61 -3.31
CA GLY A 340 -17.45 30.02 -3.20
C GLY A 340 -17.25 30.51 -1.76
N VAL A 341 -16.96 29.61 -0.83
CA VAL A 341 -16.62 29.94 0.56
C VAL A 341 -15.11 29.80 0.76
N HIS A 342 -14.52 30.74 1.48
CA HIS A 342 -13.09 30.79 1.80
C HIS A 342 -12.88 30.73 3.30
#